data_c1ac866f7caf9dc2d69dc9dfa13e0c77
#
_entry.id   c1ac866f7caf9dc2d69dc9dfa13e0c77
#
_cell.length_a   1.000
_cell.length_b   1.000
_cell.length_c   1.000
_cell.angle_alpha   90.00
_cell.angle_beta   90.00
_cell.angle_gamma   90.00
#
_symmetry.space_group_name_H-M   'P 1'
#
loop_
_entity.id
_entity.type
_entity.pdbx_description
1 polymer ?
#
loop_
_entity_poly.entity_id
_entity_poly.type
_entity_poly.pdbx_seq_one_letter_code
_entity_poly.pdbx_strand_id
1 'polypeptide(L)'
;MKIRIMHISDYEQVYQLWLSCAGMGLNHLDDSKEGIERFLNRNPETCFVAETEQTIVGVMIAGNDGRRGYIYHTAVHPDYRHQGIATRLVDRVMEAFKASGLIKTAVVVFSKNAVGNAFWEKNGFTVRDDLVYRNKTINEMIRIDT
;
A
#
# COMPACT_ATOMS: atom_id res chain seq x y z
N MET A 1 -3.90 -19.27 4.36
CA MET A 1 -3.37 -17.98 3.90
C MET A 1 -2.32 -17.48 4.86
N LYS A 2 -1.24 -16.95 4.34
CA LYS A 2 -0.10 -16.47 5.11
C LYS A 2 0.18 -15.01 4.76
N ILE A 3 0.38 -14.17 5.79
CA ILE A 3 0.84 -12.79 5.60
C ILE A 3 2.31 -12.74 5.98
N ARG A 4 3.13 -12.24 5.08
CA ARG A 4 4.58 -12.18 5.27
C ARG A 4 5.16 -10.91 4.65
N ILE A 5 6.41 -10.60 5.00
CA ILE A 5 7.14 -9.49 4.40
C ILE A 5 7.27 -9.71 2.89
N MET A 6 7.08 -8.62 2.14
CA MET A 6 7.28 -8.62 0.70
C MET A 6 8.77 -8.59 0.36
N HIS A 7 9.16 -9.39 -0.62
CA HIS A 7 10.50 -9.39 -1.19
C HIS A 7 10.44 -8.95 -2.64
N ILE A 8 11.57 -8.50 -3.18
CA ILE A 8 11.60 -8.04 -4.59
C ILE A 8 11.25 -9.18 -5.56
N SER A 9 11.49 -10.42 -5.17
CA SER A 9 11.10 -11.58 -5.98
C SER A 9 9.57 -11.71 -6.14
N ASP A 10 8.79 -10.99 -5.33
CA ASP A 10 7.33 -10.98 -5.43
C ASP A 10 6.83 -9.97 -6.46
N TYR A 11 7.72 -9.12 -6.98
CA TYR A 11 7.34 -7.95 -7.77
C TYR A 11 6.39 -8.27 -8.92
N GLU A 12 6.70 -9.28 -9.71
CA GLU A 12 5.90 -9.61 -10.90
C GLU A 12 4.46 -9.95 -10.52
N GLN A 13 4.26 -10.76 -9.49
CA GLN A 13 2.92 -11.10 -9.01
C GLN A 13 2.21 -9.89 -8.42
N VAL A 14 2.92 -9.08 -7.66
CA VAL A 14 2.37 -7.85 -7.05
C VAL A 14 1.96 -6.86 -8.13
N TYR A 15 2.80 -6.66 -9.16
CA TYR A 15 2.49 -5.75 -10.25
C TYR A 15 1.23 -6.18 -11.00
N GLN A 16 1.09 -7.47 -11.29
CA GLN A 16 -0.12 -7.99 -11.94
C GLN A 16 -1.35 -7.82 -11.04
N LEU A 17 -1.18 -7.99 -9.74
CA LEU A 17 -2.27 -7.75 -8.79
C LEU A 17 -2.71 -6.28 -8.83
N TRP A 18 -1.76 -5.34 -8.82
CA TRP A 18 -2.09 -3.91 -8.94
C TRP A 18 -2.87 -3.63 -10.24
N LEU A 19 -2.41 -4.19 -11.35
CA LEU A 19 -3.08 -3.98 -12.65
C LEU A 19 -4.51 -4.56 -12.66
N SER A 20 -4.79 -5.56 -11.82
CA SER A 20 -6.14 -6.15 -11.71
C SER A 20 -7.10 -5.30 -10.89
N CYS A 21 -6.59 -4.27 -10.21
CA CYS A 21 -7.38 -3.37 -9.36
C CYS A 21 -7.46 -1.99 -10.00
N ALA A 22 -8.65 -1.42 -10.09
CA ALA A 22 -8.81 -0.09 -10.68
C ALA A 22 -8.29 1.00 -9.75
N GLY A 23 -7.75 2.07 -10.33
CA GLY A 23 -7.45 3.29 -9.59
C GLY A 23 -6.25 3.20 -8.65
N MET A 24 -5.25 2.40 -8.98
CA MET A 24 -4.05 2.28 -8.14
C MET A 24 -3.16 3.51 -8.19
N GLY A 25 -3.18 4.27 -9.28
CA GLY A 25 -2.32 5.44 -9.42
C GLY A 25 -0.87 5.11 -9.69
N LEU A 26 -0.62 4.09 -10.50
CA LEU A 26 0.74 3.64 -10.80
C LEU A 26 1.46 4.60 -11.75
N ASN A 27 2.78 4.67 -11.62
CA ASN A 27 3.63 5.38 -12.58
C ASN A 27 4.86 4.55 -12.92
N HIS A 28 5.52 4.93 -14.02
CA HIS A 28 6.62 4.14 -14.58
C HIS A 28 7.94 4.24 -13.80
N LEU A 29 8.06 5.16 -12.87
CA LEU A 29 9.27 5.34 -12.06
C LEU A 29 9.15 4.65 -10.71
N ASP A 30 8.19 5.07 -9.89
CA ASP A 30 8.04 4.54 -8.54
C ASP A 30 7.63 3.08 -8.54
N ASP A 31 6.80 2.68 -9.51
CA ASP A 31 6.19 1.36 -9.53
C ASP A 31 6.87 0.39 -10.50
N SER A 32 8.03 0.79 -11.03
CA SER A 32 8.93 -0.12 -11.73
C SER A 32 9.56 -1.08 -10.74
N LYS A 33 10.16 -2.17 -11.24
CA LYS A 33 10.88 -3.10 -10.37
C LYS A 33 11.99 -2.39 -9.60
N GLU A 34 12.71 -1.49 -10.27
CA GLU A 34 13.78 -0.71 -9.64
C GLU A 34 13.25 0.23 -8.57
N GLY A 35 12.13 0.89 -8.84
CA GLY A 35 11.49 1.79 -7.87
C GLY A 35 11.00 1.05 -6.64
N ILE A 36 10.38 -0.09 -6.82
CA ILE A 36 9.91 -0.91 -5.71
C ILE A 36 11.08 -1.50 -4.93
N GLU A 37 12.14 -1.94 -5.60
CA GLU A 37 13.33 -2.45 -4.91
C GLU A 37 13.93 -1.36 -4.01
N ARG A 38 14.04 -0.15 -4.52
CA ARG A 38 14.53 0.99 -3.73
C ARG A 38 13.64 1.24 -2.51
N PHE A 39 12.32 1.17 -2.70
CA PHE A 39 11.37 1.36 -1.60
C PHE A 39 11.49 0.27 -0.54
N LEU A 40 11.59 -1.00 -0.96
CA LEU A 40 11.74 -2.13 -0.05
C LEU A 40 13.07 -2.07 0.70
N ASN A 41 14.14 -1.65 0.05
CA ASN A 41 15.45 -1.52 0.71
C ASN A 41 15.42 -0.44 1.78
N ARG A 42 14.68 0.63 1.57
CA ARG A 42 14.51 1.69 2.57
C ARG A 42 13.54 1.26 3.68
N ASN A 43 12.54 0.45 3.36
CA ASN A 43 11.47 0.05 4.28
C ASN A 43 11.32 -1.47 4.30
N PRO A 44 12.34 -2.21 4.79
CA PRO A 44 12.36 -3.68 4.64
C PRO A 44 11.35 -4.42 5.50
N GLU A 45 10.77 -3.78 6.51
CA GLU A 45 9.94 -4.45 7.51
C GLU A 45 8.48 -4.01 7.50
N THR A 46 8.08 -3.15 6.56
CA THR A 46 6.74 -2.54 6.59
C THR A 46 5.93 -2.78 5.32
N CYS A 47 6.40 -3.63 4.42
CA CYS A 47 5.68 -4.00 3.22
C CYS A 47 5.31 -5.48 3.30
N PHE A 48 4.03 -5.80 3.10
CA PHE A 48 3.51 -7.16 3.32
C PHE A 48 2.71 -7.67 2.14
N VAL A 49 2.76 -8.99 1.96
CA VAL A 49 1.91 -9.69 0.99
C VAL A 49 1.10 -10.75 1.71
N ALA A 50 -0.08 -11.03 1.17
CA ALA A 50 -0.91 -12.15 1.57
C ALA A 50 -0.78 -13.24 0.51
N GLU A 51 -0.37 -14.42 0.92
CA GLU A 51 -0.07 -15.54 0.04
C GLU A 51 -0.95 -16.73 0.37
N THR A 52 -1.50 -17.38 -0.64
CA THR A 52 -2.21 -18.64 -0.49
C THR A 52 -1.81 -19.56 -1.64
N GLU A 53 -1.40 -20.78 -1.30
CA GLU A 53 -0.94 -21.77 -2.28
C GLU A 53 0.08 -21.20 -3.26
N GLN A 54 1.07 -20.46 -2.72
CA GLN A 54 2.17 -19.85 -3.48
C GLN A 54 1.72 -18.73 -4.44
N THR A 55 0.49 -18.27 -4.32
CA THR A 55 -0.05 -17.17 -5.10
C THR A 55 -0.28 -15.97 -4.20
N ILE A 56 0.19 -14.78 -4.64
CA ILE A 56 -0.04 -13.56 -3.90
C ILE A 56 -1.42 -13.03 -4.25
N VAL A 57 -2.26 -12.89 -3.22
CA VAL A 57 -3.64 -12.44 -3.35
C VAL A 57 -3.90 -11.09 -2.70
N GLY A 58 -2.93 -10.56 -1.98
CA GLY A 58 -3.03 -9.22 -1.37
C GLY A 58 -1.66 -8.62 -1.19
N VAL A 59 -1.60 -7.29 -1.14
CA VAL A 59 -0.36 -6.55 -0.92
C VAL A 59 -0.66 -5.20 -0.27
N MET A 60 0.24 -4.77 0.59
CA MET A 60 0.22 -3.42 1.16
C MET A 60 1.66 -2.97 1.32
N ILE A 61 2.04 -1.88 0.64
CA ILE A 61 3.36 -1.31 0.80
C ILE A 61 3.26 -0.05 1.66
N ALA A 62 4.16 0.07 2.60
CA ALA A 62 4.17 1.17 3.55
C ALA A 62 5.60 1.53 3.91
N GLY A 63 5.82 2.79 4.21
CA GLY A 63 7.13 3.27 4.57
C GLY A 63 7.04 4.41 5.56
N ASN A 64 8.21 4.85 6.06
CA ASN A 64 8.26 5.98 6.98
C ASN A 64 9.53 6.79 6.76
N ASP A 65 9.49 8.02 7.25
CA ASP A 65 10.61 8.96 7.19
C ASP A 65 11.30 9.09 8.56
N GLY A 66 11.03 8.18 9.49
CA GLY A 66 11.51 8.26 10.86
C GLY A 66 10.58 9.06 11.79
N ARG A 67 9.53 9.64 11.25
CA ARG A 67 8.59 10.48 12.02
C ARG A 67 7.14 10.07 11.79
N ARG A 68 6.74 9.87 10.52
CA ARG A 68 5.38 9.51 10.13
C ARG A 68 5.42 8.32 9.19
N GLY A 69 4.42 7.45 9.31
CA GLY A 69 4.22 6.37 8.36
C GLY A 69 3.33 6.80 7.22
N TYR A 70 3.45 6.10 6.09
CA TYR A 70 2.63 6.36 4.92
C TYR A 70 2.32 5.03 4.25
N ILE A 71 1.03 4.77 4.01
CA ILE A 71 0.59 3.56 3.33
C ILE A 71 0.27 3.90 1.89
N TYR A 72 0.85 3.14 0.97
CA TYR A 72 0.66 3.32 -0.47
C TYR A 72 -0.22 2.20 -1.02
N HIS A 73 0.06 1.74 -2.20
CA HIS A 73 -0.71 0.77 -2.96
C HIS A 73 -1.16 -0.42 -2.11
N THR A 74 -2.45 -0.49 -1.88
CA THR A 74 -3.11 -1.57 -1.15
C THR A 74 -4.05 -2.26 -2.11
N ALA A 75 -3.89 -3.56 -2.30
CA ALA A 75 -4.72 -4.31 -3.23
C ALA A 75 -5.02 -5.70 -2.71
N VAL A 76 -6.24 -6.16 -2.95
CA VAL A 76 -6.66 -7.53 -2.72
C VAL A 76 -7.31 -8.04 -4.00
N HIS A 77 -6.89 -9.21 -4.44
CA HIS A 77 -7.44 -9.82 -5.65
C HIS A 77 -8.97 -9.93 -5.55
N PRO A 78 -9.71 -9.57 -6.62
CA PRO A 78 -11.18 -9.56 -6.56
C PRO A 78 -11.83 -10.81 -6.01
N ASP A 79 -11.29 -11.98 -6.35
CA ASP A 79 -11.83 -13.27 -5.90
C ASP A 79 -11.61 -13.57 -4.42
N TYR A 80 -10.77 -12.75 -3.76
CA TYR A 80 -10.41 -12.95 -2.36
C TYR A 80 -10.90 -11.82 -1.45
N ARG A 81 -11.72 -10.93 -1.98
CA ARG A 81 -12.27 -9.81 -1.19
C ARG A 81 -13.32 -10.29 -0.20
N HIS A 82 -13.64 -9.44 0.77
CA HIS A 82 -14.61 -9.70 1.83
C HIS A 82 -14.22 -10.86 2.75
N GLN A 83 -12.92 -11.16 2.84
CA GLN A 83 -12.38 -12.20 3.71
C GLN A 83 -11.46 -11.64 4.81
N GLY A 84 -11.41 -10.32 4.95
CA GLY A 84 -10.60 -9.67 5.98
C GLY A 84 -9.11 -9.58 5.65
N ILE A 85 -8.69 -9.85 4.42
CA ILE A 85 -7.27 -9.85 4.05
C ILE A 85 -6.68 -8.45 4.20
N ALA A 86 -7.35 -7.42 3.67
CA ALA A 86 -6.84 -6.05 3.76
C ALA A 86 -6.71 -5.60 5.22
N THR A 87 -7.67 -5.94 6.07
CA THR A 87 -7.60 -5.62 7.50
C THR A 87 -6.39 -6.27 8.16
N ARG A 88 -6.12 -7.55 7.85
CA ARG A 88 -4.95 -8.24 8.38
C ARG A 88 -3.64 -7.62 7.91
N LEU A 89 -3.60 -7.13 6.66
CA LEU A 89 -2.43 -6.41 6.15
C LEU A 89 -2.23 -5.09 6.90
N VAL A 90 -3.31 -4.32 7.12
CA VAL A 90 -3.25 -3.09 7.92
C VAL A 90 -2.71 -3.38 9.31
N ASP A 91 -3.22 -4.43 9.96
CA ASP A 91 -2.79 -4.78 11.31
C ASP A 91 -1.28 -5.05 11.36
N ARG A 92 -0.73 -5.75 10.38
CA ARG A 92 0.70 -6.03 10.32
C ARG A 92 1.52 -4.76 10.11
N VAL A 93 1.06 -3.88 9.23
CA VAL A 93 1.73 -2.58 9.01
C VAL A 93 1.69 -1.73 10.28
N MET A 94 0.54 -1.66 10.95
CA MET A 94 0.40 -0.86 12.17
C MET A 94 1.27 -1.40 13.30
N GLU A 95 1.37 -2.72 13.46
CA GLU A 95 2.28 -3.33 14.42
C GLU A 95 3.73 -2.93 14.14
N ALA A 96 4.16 -3.00 12.88
CA ALA A 96 5.52 -2.64 12.48
C ALA A 96 5.81 -1.16 12.74
N PHE A 97 4.87 -0.27 12.41
CA PHE A 97 5.02 1.15 12.68
C PHE A 97 5.08 1.45 14.17
N LYS A 98 4.25 0.78 14.96
CA LYS A 98 4.27 0.93 16.41
C LYS A 98 5.61 0.50 16.99
N ALA A 99 6.14 -0.62 16.52
CA ALA A 99 7.46 -1.11 16.95
C ALA A 99 8.58 -0.13 16.60
N SER A 100 8.41 0.63 15.52
CA SER A 100 9.37 1.67 15.10
C SER A 100 9.21 2.98 15.87
N GLY A 101 8.24 3.09 16.77
CA GLY A 101 8.01 4.28 17.58
C GLY A 101 7.26 5.41 16.87
N LEU A 102 6.63 5.13 15.76
CA LEU A 102 5.86 6.15 15.04
C LEU A 102 4.54 6.42 15.76
N ILE A 103 4.09 7.67 15.74
CA ILE A 103 2.82 8.04 16.40
C ILE A 103 1.65 8.16 15.43
N LYS A 104 1.91 8.34 14.13
CA LYS A 104 0.85 8.47 13.13
C LYS A 104 1.26 7.90 11.81
N THR A 105 0.28 7.39 11.08
CA THR A 105 0.43 7.02 9.68
C THR A 105 -0.70 7.67 8.87
N ALA A 106 -0.45 7.89 7.59
CA ALA A 106 -1.40 8.51 6.69
C ALA A 106 -1.62 7.63 5.46
N VAL A 107 -2.78 7.82 4.83
CA VAL A 107 -3.12 7.20 3.56
C VAL A 107 -3.84 8.26 2.72
N VAL A 108 -3.55 8.27 1.42
CA VAL A 108 -4.24 9.15 0.46
C VAL A 108 -5.03 8.28 -0.49
N VAL A 109 -6.32 8.57 -0.62
CA VAL A 109 -7.26 7.77 -1.39
C VAL A 109 -7.97 8.70 -2.36
N PHE A 110 -8.16 8.28 -3.62
CA PHE A 110 -8.95 9.06 -4.55
C PHE A 110 -10.34 9.31 -3.95
N SER A 111 -10.80 10.55 -4.00
CA SER A 111 -12.10 10.93 -3.40
C SER A 111 -13.26 10.13 -3.98
N LYS A 112 -13.17 9.75 -5.26
CA LYS A 112 -14.21 8.97 -5.95
C LYS A 112 -14.18 7.47 -5.59
N ASN A 113 -13.16 7.01 -4.90
CA ASN A 113 -13.05 5.60 -4.49
C ASN A 113 -13.85 5.36 -3.22
N ALA A 114 -15.16 5.21 -3.36
CA ALA A 114 -16.07 5.06 -2.22
C ALA A 114 -15.76 3.82 -1.39
N VAL A 115 -15.44 2.70 -2.05
CA VAL A 115 -15.12 1.43 -1.37
C VAL A 115 -13.84 1.56 -0.55
N GLY A 116 -12.79 2.13 -1.14
CA GLY A 116 -11.52 2.35 -0.46
C GLY A 116 -11.67 3.30 0.73
N ASN A 117 -12.39 4.41 0.54
CA ASN A 117 -12.60 5.36 1.62
C ASN A 117 -13.38 4.75 2.79
N ALA A 118 -14.41 3.93 2.49
CA ALA A 118 -15.16 3.24 3.54
C ALA A 118 -14.27 2.25 4.29
N PHE A 119 -13.38 1.53 3.59
CA PHE A 119 -12.44 0.62 4.23
C PHE A 119 -11.52 1.34 5.21
N TRP A 120 -10.92 2.44 4.79
CA TRP A 120 -10.00 3.19 5.64
C TRP A 120 -10.70 3.81 6.84
N GLU A 121 -11.90 4.36 6.64
CA GLU A 121 -12.70 4.89 7.74
C GLU A 121 -12.99 3.79 8.78
N LYS A 122 -13.40 2.62 8.33
CA LYS A 122 -13.68 1.47 9.21
C LYS A 122 -12.45 1.05 10.01
N ASN A 123 -11.26 1.22 9.43
CA ASN A 123 -10.00 0.85 10.09
C ASN A 123 -9.40 2.00 10.91
N GLY A 124 -10.16 3.06 11.16
CA GLY A 124 -9.74 4.14 12.05
C GLY A 124 -8.93 5.25 11.39
N PHE A 125 -8.88 5.29 10.08
CA PHE A 125 -8.19 6.36 9.34
C PHE A 125 -9.20 7.45 9.01
N THR A 126 -9.22 8.49 9.82
CA THR A 126 -10.22 9.56 9.73
C THR A 126 -9.74 10.71 8.86
N VAL A 127 -10.70 11.35 8.19
CA VAL A 127 -10.41 12.52 7.36
C VAL A 127 -10.00 13.70 8.24
N ARG A 128 -9.01 14.47 7.78
CA ARG A 128 -8.56 15.70 8.44
C ARG A 128 -9.08 16.90 7.64
N ASP A 129 -10.19 17.48 8.07
CA ASP A 129 -10.82 18.62 7.41
C ASP A 129 -10.03 19.91 7.56
N ASP A 130 -9.15 19.95 8.57
CA ASP A 130 -8.33 21.12 8.88
C ASP A 130 -7.02 21.20 8.09
N LEU A 131 -6.76 20.22 7.23
CA LEU A 131 -5.54 20.15 6.44
C LEU A 131 -5.85 20.20 4.94
N VAL A 132 -4.92 20.76 4.19
CA VAL A 132 -4.95 20.73 2.72
C VAL A 132 -3.72 19.97 2.26
N TYR A 133 -3.94 18.90 1.51
CA TYR A 133 -2.83 18.14 0.92
C TYR A 133 -2.32 18.88 -0.33
N ARG A 134 -1.01 19.10 -0.37
CA ARG A 134 -0.37 19.71 -1.54
C ARG A 134 0.85 18.89 -1.92
N ASN A 135 1.05 18.69 -3.22
CA ASN A 135 2.26 18.05 -3.72
C ASN A 135 2.83 18.80 -4.92
N LYS A 136 4.05 18.49 -5.27
CA LYS A 136 4.73 19.08 -6.43
C LYS A 136 5.59 18.01 -7.07
N THR A 137 5.45 17.84 -8.38
CA THR A 137 6.26 16.92 -9.15
C THR A 137 7.70 17.41 -9.22
N ILE A 138 8.66 16.53 -8.94
CA ILE A 138 10.10 16.83 -9.00
C ILE A 138 10.70 16.29 -10.29
N ASN A 139 10.31 15.07 -10.68
CA ASN A 139 10.72 14.44 -11.92
C ASN A 139 9.48 14.05 -12.72
N GLU A 140 9.57 14.18 -14.04
CA GLU A 140 8.46 13.80 -14.91
C GLU A 140 8.22 12.30 -14.85
N MET A 141 6.95 11.92 -14.81
CA MET A 141 6.55 10.51 -14.76
C MET A 141 5.45 10.27 -15.76
N ILE A 142 5.29 9.01 -16.18
CA ILE A 142 4.21 8.56 -17.05
C ILE A 142 3.27 7.71 -16.21
N ARG A 143 1.99 8.09 -16.17
CA ARG A 143 0.99 7.29 -15.49
C ARG A 143 0.70 6.03 -16.29
N ILE A 144 0.55 4.92 -15.58
CA ILE A 144 0.28 3.60 -16.18
C ILE A 144 -1.22 3.32 -16.13
N ASP A 145 -1.85 3.74 -15.02
CA ASP A 145 -3.29 3.59 -14.84
C ASP A 145 -3.85 4.82 -14.13
N THR A 146 -5.16 4.90 -14.03
CA THR A 146 -5.83 6.00 -13.35
C THR A 146 -6.75 5.51 -12.25
#